data_0a1b8e8eee6c841967314c7a920a4b64
#
_entry.id   0a1b8e8eee6c841967314c7a920a4b64
#
_cell.length_a   1.000
_cell.length_b   1.000
_cell.length_c   1.000
_cell.angle_alpha   90.00
_cell.angle_beta   90.00
_cell.angle_gamma   90.00
#
_symmetry.space_group_name_H-M   'P 1'
#
loop_
_entity.id
_entity.type
_entity.pdbx_description
1 polymer ?
#
loop_
_entity_poly.entity_id
_entity_poly.type
_entity_poly.pdbx_seq_one_letter_code
_entity_poly.pdbx_strand_id
1 'polypeptide(L)'
;MTYTVRHSSDFALLTTTMRKPIANIVFRATDALVAGLLLYASWRKILSPGAAALAIESVFPWTSGTGSHIAQILLCLLIAVEAVVAAALMASVRHRLIRSLTGALFVFSSGFLLLKALIGTGPTCGCFGAASAAAGPESLLWPLLRNGTVSAVMFAGAWLRLD
;
A
#
# COMPACT_ATOMS: atom_id res chain seq x y z
N MET A 1 -26.84 -56.58 -13.27
CA MET A 1 -26.86 -55.64 -12.14
C MET A 1 -25.60 -54.80 -12.23
N THR A 2 -25.68 -53.60 -12.77
CA THR A 2 -24.57 -52.67 -12.96
C THR A 2 -24.68 -51.57 -11.89
N TYR A 3 -23.81 -51.62 -10.86
CA TYR A 3 -23.67 -50.56 -9.88
C TYR A 3 -22.77 -49.47 -10.50
N THR A 4 -23.37 -48.36 -10.92
CA THR A 4 -22.67 -47.16 -11.36
C THR A 4 -22.21 -46.40 -10.10
N VAL A 5 -20.92 -46.32 -9.90
CA VAL A 5 -20.29 -45.53 -8.82
C VAL A 5 -20.48 -44.05 -9.12
N ARG A 6 -21.40 -43.40 -8.40
CA ARG A 6 -21.72 -41.96 -8.46
C ARG A 6 -20.93 -41.14 -7.43
N HIS A 7 -19.72 -41.52 -7.12
CA HIS A 7 -18.96 -40.98 -5.97
C HIS A 7 -17.95 -39.86 -6.30
N SER A 8 -17.76 -39.53 -7.58
CA SER A 8 -16.69 -38.59 -7.96
C SER A 8 -17.12 -37.12 -8.06
N SER A 9 -18.41 -36.84 -8.28
CA SER A 9 -18.93 -35.49 -8.47
C SER A 9 -19.17 -34.71 -7.16
N ASP A 10 -19.49 -35.41 -6.07
CA ASP A 10 -19.86 -34.76 -4.80
C ASP A 10 -18.62 -34.20 -4.07
N PHE A 11 -17.46 -34.82 -4.23
CA PHE A 11 -16.22 -34.34 -3.61
C PHE A 11 -15.70 -33.06 -4.26
N ALA A 12 -15.86 -32.90 -5.57
CA ALA A 12 -15.50 -31.68 -6.31
C ALA A 12 -16.40 -30.48 -5.94
N LEU A 13 -17.68 -30.73 -5.69
CA LEU A 13 -18.63 -29.71 -5.26
C LEU A 13 -18.36 -29.20 -3.82
N LEU A 14 -18.00 -30.09 -2.90
CA LEU A 14 -17.68 -29.71 -1.52
C LEU A 14 -16.40 -28.89 -1.41
N THR A 15 -15.39 -29.17 -2.22
CA THR A 15 -14.13 -28.41 -2.23
C THR A 15 -14.28 -27.01 -2.84
N THR A 16 -15.19 -26.83 -3.79
CA THR A 16 -15.46 -25.52 -4.42
C THR A 16 -16.29 -24.60 -3.52
N THR A 17 -17.23 -25.15 -2.77
CA THR A 17 -18.10 -24.35 -1.87
C THR A 17 -17.38 -23.85 -0.63
N MET A 18 -16.40 -24.58 -0.10
CA MET A 18 -15.60 -24.14 1.06
C MET A 18 -14.49 -23.13 0.71
N ARG A 19 -14.02 -23.08 -0.53
CA ARG A 19 -12.94 -22.16 -0.94
C ARG A 19 -13.38 -20.69 -0.95
N LYS A 20 -14.62 -20.38 -1.34
CA LYS A 20 -15.13 -18.99 -1.46
C LYS A 20 -15.14 -18.22 -0.13
N PRO A 21 -15.63 -18.77 1.01
CA PRO A 21 -15.68 -18.02 2.27
C PRO A 21 -14.27 -17.75 2.83
N ILE A 22 -13.34 -18.69 2.74
CA ILE A 22 -11.98 -18.54 3.24
C ILE A 22 -11.24 -17.45 2.44
N ALA A 23 -11.33 -17.47 1.11
CA ALA A 23 -10.74 -16.46 0.26
C ALA A 23 -11.26 -15.05 0.61
N ASN A 24 -12.55 -14.91 0.86
CA ASN A 24 -13.14 -13.62 1.26
C ASN A 24 -12.62 -13.12 2.60
N ILE A 25 -12.43 -14.01 3.58
CA ILE A 25 -11.86 -13.65 4.89
C ILE A 25 -10.42 -13.18 4.72
N VAL A 26 -9.60 -13.92 3.97
CA VAL A 26 -8.21 -13.55 3.70
C VAL A 26 -8.13 -12.19 3.00
N PHE A 27 -8.95 -11.95 1.99
CA PHE A 27 -8.96 -10.67 1.29
C PHE A 27 -9.39 -9.51 2.20
N ARG A 28 -10.39 -9.69 3.05
CA ARG A 28 -10.81 -8.66 4.02
C ARG A 28 -9.73 -8.39 5.07
N ALA A 29 -9.08 -9.42 5.58
CA ALA A 29 -7.97 -9.27 6.51
C ALA A 29 -6.81 -8.50 5.87
N THR A 30 -6.47 -8.80 4.61
CA THR A 30 -5.44 -8.09 3.87
C THR A 30 -5.82 -6.61 3.67
N ASP A 31 -7.06 -6.32 3.26
CA ASP A 31 -7.54 -4.95 3.10
C ASP A 31 -7.46 -4.16 4.42
N ALA A 32 -7.86 -4.78 5.54
CA ALA A 32 -7.78 -4.17 6.86
C ALA A 32 -6.33 -3.90 7.31
N LEU A 33 -5.41 -4.84 7.07
CA LEU A 33 -3.99 -4.67 7.36
C LEU A 33 -3.36 -3.53 6.55
N VAL A 34 -3.66 -3.46 5.26
CA VAL A 34 -3.14 -2.41 4.38
C VAL A 34 -3.76 -1.05 4.74
N ALA A 35 -5.05 -1.00 5.04
CA ALA A 35 -5.69 0.21 5.53
C ALA A 35 -5.06 0.70 6.84
N GLY A 36 -4.81 -0.20 7.79
CA GLY A 36 -4.09 0.12 9.03
C GLY A 36 -2.68 0.67 8.79
N LEU A 37 -1.95 0.09 7.83
CA LEU A 37 -0.63 0.57 7.44
C LEU A 37 -0.67 1.99 6.87
N LEU A 38 -1.65 2.28 5.99
CA LEU A 38 -1.85 3.62 5.41
C LEU A 38 -2.21 4.65 6.49
N LEU A 39 -3.14 4.31 7.38
CA LEU A 39 -3.50 5.19 8.50
C LEU A 39 -2.33 5.46 9.43
N TYR A 40 -1.53 4.43 9.74
CA TYR A 40 -0.32 4.59 10.52
C TYR A 40 0.70 5.50 9.82
N ALA A 41 0.91 5.35 8.52
CA ALA A 41 1.80 6.20 7.75
C ALA A 41 1.31 7.67 7.74
N SER A 42 0.02 7.88 7.53
CA SER A 42 -0.61 9.21 7.60
C SER A 42 -0.46 9.84 8.98
N TRP A 43 -0.72 9.08 10.04
CA TRP A 43 -0.54 9.51 11.43
C TRP A 43 0.90 9.95 11.72
N ARG A 44 1.89 9.15 11.29
CA ARG A 44 3.31 9.48 11.46
C ARG A 44 3.70 10.79 10.74
N LYS A 45 3.14 11.06 9.56
CA LYS A 45 3.37 12.32 8.82
C LYS A 45 2.73 13.52 9.54
N ILE A 46 1.57 13.34 10.16
CA ILE A 46 0.92 14.38 10.98
C ILE A 46 1.77 14.72 12.21
N LEU A 47 2.34 13.71 12.87
CA LEU A 47 3.18 13.91 14.05
C LEU A 47 4.55 14.54 13.75
N SER A 48 5.06 14.36 12.53
CA SER A 48 6.39 14.86 12.13
C SER A 48 6.34 15.49 10.73
N PRO A 49 5.55 16.57 10.55
CA PRO A 49 5.32 17.16 9.22
C PRO A 49 6.60 17.73 8.60
N GLY A 50 7.51 18.27 9.42
CA GLY A 50 8.78 18.82 8.94
C GLY A 50 9.67 17.78 8.27
N ALA A 51 9.78 16.59 8.84
CA ALA A 51 10.58 15.52 8.24
C ALA A 51 10.01 15.05 6.90
N ALA A 52 8.66 14.99 6.79
CA ALA A 52 8.00 14.61 5.56
C ALA A 52 8.09 15.72 4.48
N ALA A 53 7.98 16.98 4.87
CA ALA A 53 8.16 18.13 3.96
C ALA A 53 9.60 18.19 3.43
N LEU A 54 10.61 18.05 4.29
CA LEU A 54 12.01 17.99 3.87
C LEU A 54 12.28 16.83 2.91
N ALA A 55 11.61 15.69 3.07
CA ALA A 55 11.71 14.59 2.13
C ALA A 55 11.18 14.95 0.73
N ILE A 56 10.12 15.75 0.63
CA ILE A 56 9.58 16.26 -0.62
C ILE A 56 10.53 17.29 -1.22
N GLU A 57 11.00 18.25 -0.43
CA GLU A 57 11.94 19.30 -0.87
C GLU A 57 13.26 18.71 -1.38
N SER A 58 13.75 17.62 -0.80
CA SER A 58 14.98 16.97 -1.23
C SER A 58 14.89 16.38 -2.64
N VAL A 59 13.69 16.05 -3.11
CA VAL A 59 13.46 15.53 -4.48
C VAL A 59 13.05 16.64 -5.43
N PHE A 60 12.34 17.65 -4.93
CA PHE A 60 11.84 18.78 -5.69
C PHE A 60 12.43 20.09 -5.16
N PRO A 61 13.70 20.43 -5.50
CA PRO A 61 14.40 21.59 -4.96
C PRO A 61 13.72 22.93 -5.27
N TRP A 62 12.87 22.97 -6.30
CA TRP A 62 12.03 24.14 -6.61
C TRP A 62 10.93 24.40 -5.58
N THR A 63 10.69 23.48 -4.64
CA THR A 63 9.77 23.67 -3.52
C THR A 63 10.44 24.26 -2.28
N SER A 64 11.76 24.45 -2.29
CA SER A 64 12.52 25.06 -1.18
C SER A 64 12.37 26.61 -1.16
N GLY A 65 12.55 27.20 -0.01
CA GLY A 65 12.41 28.64 0.16
C GLY A 65 10.96 29.11 0.14
N THR A 66 10.59 29.98 -0.80
CA THR A 66 9.18 30.44 -0.97
C THR A 66 8.24 29.31 -1.36
N GLY A 67 8.76 28.19 -1.83
CA GLY A 67 8.03 26.98 -2.19
C GLY A 67 7.73 26.05 -1.01
N SER A 68 8.13 26.36 0.22
CA SER A 68 7.84 25.53 1.40
C SER A 68 6.32 25.27 1.59
N HIS A 69 5.48 26.21 1.19
CA HIS A 69 4.02 26.01 1.17
C HIS A 69 3.59 24.94 0.18
N ILE A 70 4.29 24.80 -0.97
CA ILE A 70 3.98 23.77 -1.96
C ILE A 70 4.28 22.40 -1.39
N ALA A 71 5.43 22.22 -0.72
CA ALA A 71 5.76 20.96 -0.06
C ALA A 71 4.74 20.61 1.02
N GLN A 72 4.26 21.59 1.80
CA GLN A 72 3.20 21.38 2.79
C GLN A 72 1.86 21.00 2.15
N ILE A 73 1.47 21.66 1.06
CA ILE A 73 0.23 21.33 0.31
C ILE A 73 0.31 19.91 -0.23
N LEU A 74 1.44 19.55 -0.86
CA LEU A 74 1.66 18.19 -1.37
C LEU A 74 1.61 17.14 -0.25
N LEU A 75 2.17 17.45 0.93
CA LEU A 75 2.09 16.60 2.11
C LEU A 75 0.64 16.42 2.58
N CYS A 76 -0.12 17.50 2.68
CA CYS A 76 -1.54 17.45 3.06
C CYS A 76 -2.37 16.62 2.06
N LEU A 77 -2.13 16.80 0.76
CA LEU A 77 -2.78 16.03 -0.29
C LEU A 77 -2.44 14.54 -0.17
N LEU A 78 -1.18 14.20 0.07
CA LEU A 78 -0.75 12.82 0.25
C LEU A 78 -1.42 12.18 1.46
N ILE A 79 -1.46 12.87 2.61
CA ILE A 79 -2.15 12.39 3.82
C ILE A 79 -3.64 12.19 3.55
N ALA A 80 -4.28 13.14 2.86
CA ALA A 80 -5.69 13.03 2.52
C ALA A 80 -5.99 11.84 1.61
N VAL A 81 -5.17 11.63 0.57
CA VAL A 81 -5.30 10.49 -0.34
C VAL A 81 -5.11 9.16 0.41
N GLU A 82 -4.08 9.04 1.25
CA GLU A 82 -3.85 7.83 2.05
C GLU A 82 -5.04 7.54 2.99
N ALA A 83 -5.57 8.55 3.67
CA ALA A 83 -6.71 8.41 4.56
C ALA A 83 -7.99 8.00 3.82
N VAL A 84 -8.28 8.64 2.67
CA VAL A 84 -9.44 8.31 1.83
C VAL A 84 -9.34 6.89 1.28
N VAL A 85 -8.16 6.48 0.79
CA VAL A 85 -7.93 5.12 0.28
C VAL A 85 -8.09 4.10 1.41
N ALA A 86 -7.55 4.37 2.60
CA ALA A 86 -7.71 3.51 3.77
C ALA A 86 -9.19 3.36 4.17
N ALA A 87 -9.93 4.46 4.24
CA ALA A 87 -11.37 4.45 4.53
C ALA A 87 -12.17 3.67 3.47
N ALA A 88 -11.83 3.85 2.18
CA ALA A 88 -12.47 3.14 1.08
C ALA A 88 -12.19 1.63 1.11
N LEU A 89 -10.97 1.20 1.50
CA LEU A 89 -10.64 -0.21 1.73
C LEU A 89 -11.48 -0.80 2.86
N MET A 90 -11.62 -0.08 3.96
CA MET A 90 -12.43 -0.51 5.11
C MET A 90 -13.92 -0.59 4.77
N ALA A 91 -14.44 0.39 4.01
CA ALA A 91 -15.83 0.43 3.59
C ALA A 91 -16.18 -0.62 2.52
N SER A 92 -15.19 -1.35 2.01
CA SER A 92 -15.39 -2.38 0.98
C SER A 92 -16.08 -1.88 -0.30
N VAL A 93 -15.95 -0.59 -0.62
CA VAL A 93 -16.56 0.03 -1.81
C VAL A 93 -15.69 -0.24 -3.04
N ARG A 94 -16.31 -0.73 -4.12
CA ARG A 94 -15.65 -0.95 -5.43
C ARG A 94 -14.25 -1.57 -5.30
N HIS A 95 -14.16 -2.71 -4.65
CA HIS A 95 -12.89 -3.38 -4.28
C HIS A 95 -11.82 -3.39 -5.38
N ARG A 96 -12.20 -3.61 -6.63
CA ARG A 96 -11.26 -3.70 -7.75
C ARG A 96 -10.52 -2.37 -7.99
N LEU A 97 -11.28 -1.27 -8.07
CA LEU A 97 -10.71 0.06 -8.29
C LEU A 97 -9.83 0.49 -7.11
N ILE A 98 -10.36 0.35 -5.89
CA ILE A 98 -9.65 0.80 -4.68
C ILE A 98 -8.36 0.01 -4.47
N ARG A 99 -8.36 -1.31 -4.71
CA ARG A 99 -7.15 -2.12 -4.63
C ARG A 99 -6.12 -1.73 -5.69
N SER A 100 -6.56 -1.47 -6.93
CA SER A 100 -5.65 -1.00 -7.99
C SER A 100 -5.06 0.36 -7.64
N LEU A 101 -5.85 1.29 -7.11
CA LEU A 101 -5.35 2.59 -6.64
C LEU A 101 -4.38 2.44 -5.48
N THR A 102 -4.67 1.55 -4.53
CA THR A 102 -3.76 1.24 -3.42
C THR A 102 -2.44 0.68 -3.94
N GLY A 103 -2.49 -0.30 -4.84
CA GLY A 103 -1.29 -0.85 -5.48
C GLY A 103 -0.47 0.22 -6.19
N ALA A 104 -1.11 1.10 -6.96
CA ALA A 104 -0.47 2.21 -7.65
C ALA A 104 0.20 3.20 -6.67
N LEU A 105 -0.44 3.49 -5.54
CA LEU A 105 0.11 4.37 -4.50
C LEU A 105 1.40 3.79 -3.88
N PHE A 106 1.46 2.48 -3.66
CA PHE A 106 2.67 1.82 -3.17
C PHE A 106 3.77 1.75 -4.24
N VAL A 107 3.44 1.57 -5.53
CA VAL A 107 4.39 1.69 -6.65
C VAL A 107 4.96 3.10 -6.70
N PHE A 108 4.11 4.12 -6.62
CA PHE A 108 4.54 5.52 -6.60
C PHE A 108 5.48 5.80 -5.42
N SER A 109 5.15 5.33 -4.22
CA SER A 109 6.02 5.44 -3.04
C SER A 109 7.38 4.77 -3.24
N SER A 110 7.42 3.62 -3.91
CA SER A 110 8.67 2.93 -4.25
C SER A 110 9.50 3.71 -5.26
N GLY A 111 8.85 4.27 -6.28
CA GLY A 111 9.49 5.12 -7.27
C GLY A 111 10.10 6.38 -6.65
N PHE A 112 9.39 6.99 -5.70
CA PHE A 112 9.91 8.14 -4.94
C PHE A 112 11.15 7.78 -4.11
N LEU A 113 11.16 6.61 -3.46
CA LEU A 113 12.32 6.12 -2.71
C LEU A 113 13.53 5.88 -3.62
N LEU A 114 13.31 5.24 -4.77
CA LEU A 114 14.35 5.00 -5.76
C LEU A 114 14.91 6.32 -6.30
N LEU A 115 14.06 7.28 -6.61
CA LEU A 115 14.48 8.59 -7.09
C LEU A 115 15.34 9.31 -6.04
N LYS A 116 14.96 9.28 -4.77
CA LYS A 116 15.79 9.82 -3.67
C LYS A 116 17.16 9.17 -3.59
N ALA A 117 17.21 7.85 -3.72
CA ALA A 117 18.46 7.10 -3.70
C ALA A 117 19.36 7.49 -4.88
N LEU A 118 18.80 7.68 -6.08
CA LEU A 118 19.53 8.08 -7.26
C LEU A 118 20.09 9.52 -7.18
N ILE A 119 19.36 10.43 -6.54
CA ILE A 119 19.79 11.84 -6.32
C ILE A 119 20.82 11.94 -5.19
N GLY A 120 21.06 10.86 -4.43
CA GLY A 120 22.02 10.86 -3.31
C GLY A 120 21.53 11.57 -2.03
N THR A 121 20.23 11.90 -1.95
CA THR A 121 19.65 12.59 -0.78
C THR A 121 19.34 11.64 0.39
N GLY A 122 19.84 10.41 0.32
CA GLY A 122 19.67 9.38 1.35
C GLY A 122 18.31 8.68 1.33
N PRO A 123 18.24 7.47 1.89
CA PRO A 123 17.06 6.61 1.81
C PRO A 123 15.92 7.00 2.77
N THR A 124 16.01 8.13 3.46
CA THR A 124 14.99 8.54 4.45
C THR A 124 13.70 8.91 3.76
N CYS A 125 12.73 8.02 3.82
CA CYS A 125 11.44 8.19 3.16
C CYS A 125 10.55 9.27 3.79
N GLY A 126 10.83 9.68 5.04
CA GLY A 126 9.89 10.54 5.76
C GLY A 126 8.48 9.94 5.95
N CYS A 127 8.13 8.88 5.21
CA CYS A 127 6.81 8.24 5.24
C CYS A 127 6.46 7.63 6.61
N PHE A 128 7.48 7.21 7.37
CA PHE A 128 7.33 6.64 8.72
C PHE A 128 7.99 7.50 9.81
N GLY A 129 8.27 8.77 9.51
CA GLY A 129 8.83 9.75 10.44
C GLY A 129 10.34 9.58 10.69
N ALA A 130 10.86 10.32 11.67
CA ALA A 130 12.29 10.41 11.99
C ALA A 130 12.96 9.07 12.35
N ALA A 131 12.20 8.05 12.73
CA ALA A 131 12.75 6.72 13.04
C ALA A 131 13.44 6.04 11.85
N SER A 132 13.09 6.41 10.60
CA SER A 132 13.77 5.92 9.42
C SER A 132 15.05 6.69 9.07
N ALA A 133 15.29 7.83 9.72
CA ALA A 133 16.47 8.67 9.45
C ALA A 133 17.76 8.08 10.01
N ALA A 134 17.70 7.22 11.02
CA ALA A 134 18.84 6.59 11.66
C ALA A 134 19.35 5.31 10.97
N ALA A 135 18.61 4.81 9.96
CA ALA A 135 18.95 3.59 9.27
C ALA A 135 19.86 3.90 8.07
N GLY A 136 21.03 3.24 8.03
CA GLY A 136 22.02 3.39 6.96
C GLY A 136 21.52 2.96 5.57
N PRO A 137 22.37 2.98 4.53
CA PRO A 137 21.99 2.67 3.14
C PRO A 137 21.39 1.28 2.95
N GLU A 138 21.64 0.35 3.85
CA GLU A 138 21.00 -0.99 3.85
C GLU A 138 19.48 -0.92 4.11
N SER A 139 18.97 0.22 4.57
CA SER A 139 17.55 0.41 4.89
C SER A 139 16.63 0.58 3.69
N LEU A 140 17.17 0.78 2.47
CA LEU A 140 16.35 0.98 1.27
C LEU A 140 15.64 -0.31 0.82
N LEU A 141 16.31 -1.45 0.99
CA LEU A 141 15.79 -2.74 0.53
C LEU A 141 14.47 -3.11 1.22
N TRP A 142 14.39 -2.90 2.53
CA TRP A 142 13.21 -3.26 3.31
C TRP A 142 11.93 -2.48 2.92
N PRO A 143 11.95 -1.13 2.82
CA PRO A 143 10.81 -0.37 2.33
C PRO A 143 10.40 -0.74 0.90
N LEU A 144 11.35 -1.01 0.01
CA LEU A 144 11.07 -1.43 -1.36
C LEU A 144 10.42 -2.81 -1.41
N LEU A 145 10.94 -3.79 -0.69
CA LEU A 145 10.36 -5.14 -0.60
C LEU A 145 8.94 -5.09 -0.03
N ARG A 146 8.74 -4.37 1.06
CA ARG A 146 7.43 -4.20 1.67
C ARG A 146 6.43 -3.57 0.69
N ASN A 147 6.79 -2.44 0.09
CA ASN A 147 5.90 -1.73 -0.83
C ASN A 147 5.63 -2.57 -2.09
N GLY A 148 6.65 -3.24 -2.63
CA GLY A 148 6.51 -4.17 -3.75
C GLY A 148 5.58 -5.32 -3.44
N THR A 149 5.72 -5.94 -2.27
CA THR A 149 4.85 -7.04 -1.82
C THR A 149 3.41 -6.57 -1.66
N VAL A 150 3.17 -5.43 -0.98
CA VAL A 150 1.82 -4.88 -0.82
C VAL A 150 1.21 -4.56 -2.18
N SER A 151 1.97 -3.92 -3.08
CA SER A 151 1.50 -3.61 -4.43
C SER A 151 1.11 -4.86 -5.21
N ALA A 152 1.97 -5.89 -5.22
CA ALA A 152 1.70 -7.16 -5.89
C ALA A 152 0.43 -7.84 -5.35
N VAL A 153 0.28 -7.90 -4.03
CA VAL A 153 -0.91 -8.48 -3.37
C VAL A 153 -2.17 -7.70 -3.73
N MET A 154 -2.11 -6.36 -3.75
CA MET A 154 -3.26 -5.52 -4.09
C MET A 154 -3.67 -5.68 -5.56
N PHE A 155 -2.72 -5.69 -6.49
CA PHE A 155 -3.03 -5.94 -7.90
C PHE A 155 -3.54 -7.36 -8.12
N ALA A 156 -2.90 -8.39 -7.56
CA ALA A 156 -3.37 -9.76 -7.64
C ALA A 156 -4.80 -9.88 -7.10
N GLY A 157 -5.08 -9.27 -5.94
CA GLY A 157 -6.42 -9.26 -5.35
C GLY A 157 -7.46 -8.50 -6.17
N ALA A 158 -7.05 -7.48 -6.94
CA ALA A 158 -7.93 -6.77 -7.87
C ALA A 158 -8.28 -7.62 -9.10
N TRP A 159 -7.38 -8.50 -9.54
CA TRP A 159 -7.57 -9.36 -10.72
C TRP A 159 -8.22 -10.70 -10.38
N LEU A 160 -7.87 -11.32 -9.24
CA LEU A 160 -8.36 -12.64 -8.84
C LEU A 160 -9.83 -12.65 -8.36
N ARG A 161 -10.36 -11.50 -7.98
CA ARG A 161 -11.80 -11.34 -7.71
C ARG A 161 -12.57 -11.16 -9.02
N LEU A 162 -12.49 -12.12 -9.88
CA LEU A 162 -13.42 -12.31 -10.96
C LEU A 162 -14.65 -13.00 -10.34
N ASP A 163 -15.65 -12.18 -9.96
CA ASP A 163 -17.06 -12.46 -9.64
C ASP A 163 -17.43 -13.84 -9.10
#